data_06796937b19810c6a637f51c0ca19abd
#
_entry.id   06796937b19810c6a637f51c0ca19abd
#
_cell.length_a   1.000
_cell.length_b   1.000
_cell.length_c   1.000
_cell.angle_alpha   90.00
_cell.angle_beta   90.00
_cell.angle_gamma   90.00
#
_symmetry.space_group_name_H-M   'P 1'
#
loop_
_entity.id
_entity.type
_entity.pdbx_description
1 polymer ?
#
loop_
_entity_poly.entity_id
_entity_poly.type
_entity_poly.pdbx_seq_one_letter_code
_entity_poly.pdbx_strand_id
1 'polypeptide(L)'
;MPTVQRSETEKGPPPSSKFLIGVRRLGSAISRPVLAVILAIIAGGIVIMITSSGSLGDRFSNAIGAYQALYSGSFGSLQSFAFTLVNVTPLIFAGISVAIAFRAGLFNIGAEGQLAVGAVAAYLVGFKAPTMPGWVLVPLMVLASMLAGAVWGGIVGALKAWRGAHEVVTTIMLNWIAFFVADYLITGPLKSPDLADATAPVPVQTQLPQIAVLYNHTLGTFLPAIDSPTQYLVDISFILALIALVVYWFIMKRTTFGYEVRVIGQNPQAARYAGIPVKKNIFAVMAIAGAFAGLAGSLRLMGQPPYQLIGSTFRLDSVGFDAIGVALLGHMTSIGILFGALLFGGLRQGAGLMQLQAGIPGDLVFIIQALVLFSIAAEFLPVIRRNMPRWLLFSRKPALVGASGLTVVDLPQEENGKKDSVPPGESMGLDAGDSANSPKEG
;
A
#
# COMPACT_ATOMS: atom_id res chain seq x y z
N MET A 1 -3.43 -66.57 5.21
CA MET A 1 -2.75 -65.35 5.75
C MET A 1 -2.27 -64.56 4.57
N PRO A 2 -2.82 -63.40 4.24
CA PRO A 2 -2.31 -62.54 3.18
C PRO A 2 -1.19 -61.67 3.73
N THR A 3 -0.07 -61.70 3.05
CA THR A 3 1.12 -60.87 3.33
C THR A 3 0.84 -59.39 3.06
N VAL A 4 0.92 -58.57 4.10
CA VAL A 4 0.86 -57.12 4.00
C VAL A 4 2.17 -56.63 3.38
N GLN A 5 2.11 -56.16 2.13
CA GLN A 5 3.19 -55.41 1.52
C GLN A 5 3.29 -54.04 2.21
N ARG A 6 4.43 -53.76 2.88
CA ARG A 6 4.79 -52.44 3.38
C ARG A 6 4.95 -51.49 2.20
N SER A 7 4.13 -50.43 2.17
CA SER A 7 4.28 -49.34 1.26
C SER A 7 5.64 -48.68 1.45
N GLU A 8 6.39 -48.51 0.36
CA GLU A 8 7.61 -47.76 0.30
C GLU A 8 7.35 -46.30 0.76
N THR A 9 8.10 -45.87 1.73
CA THR A 9 8.09 -44.49 2.24
C THR A 9 8.45 -43.55 1.09
N GLU A 10 7.49 -42.70 0.71
CA GLU A 10 7.65 -41.60 -0.24
C GLU A 10 8.82 -40.69 0.19
N LYS A 11 9.95 -40.84 -0.47
CA LYS A 11 11.11 -39.92 -0.31
C LYS A 11 10.71 -38.56 -0.79
N GLY A 12 10.58 -37.60 0.13
CA GLY A 12 10.35 -36.19 -0.21
C GLY A 12 11.39 -35.67 -1.21
N PRO A 13 11.06 -34.66 -2.02
CA PRO A 13 11.93 -34.16 -3.08
C PRO A 13 13.32 -33.79 -2.55
N PRO A 14 14.38 -34.06 -3.32
CA PRO A 14 15.76 -33.83 -2.91
C PRO A 14 16.02 -32.35 -2.56
N PRO A 15 16.91 -32.03 -1.61
CA PRO A 15 17.14 -30.66 -1.10
C PRO A 15 17.50 -29.64 -2.19
N SER A 16 18.14 -30.06 -3.27
CA SER A 16 18.40 -29.22 -4.45
C SER A 16 17.14 -28.76 -5.20
N SER A 17 16.06 -29.55 -5.16
CA SER A 17 14.79 -29.16 -5.79
C SER A 17 14.05 -28.10 -4.98
N LYS A 18 14.16 -28.10 -3.64
CA LYS A 18 13.56 -27.08 -2.77
C LYS A 18 14.20 -25.71 -2.97
N PHE A 19 15.50 -25.66 -3.14
CA PHE A 19 16.24 -24.42 -3.45
C PHE A 19 15.80 -23.85 -4.80
N LEU A 20 15.78 -24.67 -5.86
CA LEU A 20 15.34 -24.26 -7.19
C LEU A 20 13.87 -23.82 -7.24
N ILE A 21 13.00 -24.44 -6.46
CA ILE A 21 11.59 -24.03 -6.32
C ILE A 21 11.51 -22.69 -5.60
N GLY A 22 12.34 -22.46 -4.57
CA GLY A 22 12.45 -21.19 -3.85
C GLY A 22 12.89 -20.04 -4.76
N VAL A 23 13.97 -20.24 -5.51
CA VAL A 23 14.50 -19.26 -6.48
C VAL A 23 13.48 -18.95 -7.58
N ARG A 24 12.78 -19.95 -8.10
CA ARG A 24 11.73 -19.75 -9.12
C ARG A 24 10.51 -19.01 -8.57
N ARG A 25 10.10 -19.27 -7.32
CA ARG A 25 9.01 -18.52 -6.66
C ARG A 25 9.42 -17.07 -6.42
N LEU A 26 10.64 -16.84 -5.98
CA LEU A 26 11.17 -15.49 -5.78
C LEU A 26 11.24 -14.73 -7.12
N GLY A 27 11.78 -15.35 -8.16
CA GLY A 27 11.83 -14.77 -9.50
C GLY A 27 10.45 -14.41 -10.06
N SER A 28 9.43 -15.25 -9.83
CA SER A 28 8.07 -14.96 -10.29
C SER A 28 7.35 -13.90 -9.44
N ALA A 29 7.74 -13.73 -8.19
CA ALA A 29 7.19 -12.68 -7.31
C ALA A 29 7.76 -11.30 -7.66
N ILE A 30 9.04 -11.23 -8.06
CA ILE A 30 9.72 -9.98 -8.42
C ILE A 30 9.43 -9.58 -9.88
N SER A 31 9.23 -10.53 -10.78
CA SER A 31 9.05 -10.24 -12.22
C SER A 31 7.84 -9.35 -12.54
N ARG A 32 6.74 -9.45 -11.78
CA ARG A 32 5.54 -8.64 -12.01
C ARG A 32 5.76 -7.17 -11.67
N PRO A 33 6.24 -6.81 -10.46
CA PRO A 33 6.57 -5.42 -10.12
C PRO A 33 7.60 -4.81 -11.07
N VAL A 34 8.67 -5.55 -11.38
CA VAL A 34 9.72 -5.07 -12.29
C VAL A 34 9.17 -4.79 -13.69
N LEU A 35 8.33 -5.69 -14.24
CA LEU A 35 7.71 -5.46 -15.53
C LEU A 35 6.78 -4.25 -15.51
N ALA A 36 5.99 -4.07 -14.46
CA ALA A 36 5.11 -2.92 -14.32
C ALA A 36 5.90 -1.60 -14.31
N VAL A 37 7.01 -1.57 -13.59
CA VAL A 37 7.91 -0.40 -13.56
C VAL A 37 8.54 -0.15 -14.94
N ILE A 38 9.03 -1.17 -15.64
CA ILE A 38 9.59 -1.04 -16.99
C ILE A 38 8.53 -0.48 -17.96
N LEU A 39 7.31 -1.03 -17.93
CA LEU A 39 6.22 -0.54 -18.78
C LEU A 39 5.87 0.92 -18.47
N ALA A 40 5.84 1.29 -17.20
CA ALA A 40 5.59 2.67 -16.79
C ALA A 40 6.71 3.63 -17.22
N ILE A 41 7.98 3.22 -17.14
CA ILE A 41 9.13 4.00 -17.65
C ILE A 41 9.01 4.18 -19.16
N ILE A 42 8.70 3.14 -19.91
CA ILE A 42 8.52 3.23 -21.37
C ILE A 42 7.36 4.18 -21.70
N ALA A 43 6.21 4.00 -21.05
CA ALA A 43 5.04 4.84 -21.28
C ALA A 43 5.28 6.30 -20.87
N GLY A 44 5.94 6.52 -19.73
CA GLY A 44 6.37 7.85 -19.29
C GLY A 44 7.34 8.51 -20.27
N GLY A 45 8.32 7.75 -20.82
CA GLY A 45 9.20 8.23 -21.88
C GLY A 45 8.45 8.66 -23.13
N ILE A 46 7.42 7.90 -23.55
CA ILE A 46 6.55 8.26 -24.66
C ILE A 46 5.79 9.57 -24.35
N VAL A 47 5.28 9.73 -23.14
CA VAL A 47 4.61 10.99 -22.73
C VAL A 47 5.59 12.16 -22.78
N ILE A 48 6.82 12.00 -22.30
CA ILE A 48 7.87 13.02 -22.37
C ILE A 48 8.17 13.36 -23.83
N MET A 49 8.29 12.39 -24.72
CA MET A 49 8.54 12.62 -26.15
C MET A 49 7.37 13.36 -26.82
N ILE A 50 6.12 13.09 -26.44
CA ILE A 50 4.93 13.78 -27.00
C ILE A 50 4.88 15.23 -26.53
N THR A 51 5.23 15.49 -25.27
CA THR A 51 5.17 16.82 -24.66
C THR A 51 6.38 17.68 -24.98
N SER A 52 7.50 17.07 -25.40
CA SER A 52 8.74 17.78 -25.79
C SER A 52 8.60 18.39 -27.19
N SER A 53 9.21 19.56 -27.40
CA SER A 53 9.33 20.22 -28.70
C SER A 53 10.61 19.80 -29.44
N GLY A 54 10.66 19.98 -30.75
CA GLY A 54 11.83 19.68 -31.58
C GLY A 54 11.64 18.47 -32.50
N SER A 55 12.73 18.06 -33.17
CA SER A 55 12.79 16.86 -34.02
C SER A 55 12.58 15.58 -33.19
N LEU A 56 12.29 14.45 -33.85
CA LEU A 56 12.18 13.16 -33.15
C LEU A 56 13.46 12.80 -32.38
N GLY A 57 14.64 13.16 -32.92
CA GLY A 57 15.93 12.96 -32.25
C GLY A 57 16.05 13.80 -30.98
N ASP A 58 15.65 15.07 -31.03
CA ASP A 58 15.66 15.97 -29.86
C ASP A 58 14.70 15.48 -28.77
N ARG A 59 13.49 15.06 -29.16
CA ARG A 59 12.50 14.51 -28.23
C ARG A 59 12.97 13.24 -27.51
N PHE A 60 13.65 12.36 -28.25
CA PHE A 60 14.24 11.16 -27.67
C PHE A 60 15.39 11.49 -26.71
N SER A 61 16.28 12.43 -27.11
CA SER A 61 17.35 12.93 -26.26
C SER A 61 16.83 13.58 -24.99
N ASN A 62 15.75 14.38 -25.09
CA ASN A 62 15.09 15.01 -23.95
C ASN A 62 14.51 13.95 -22.98
N ALA A 63 13.89 12.88 -23.50
CA ALA A 63 13.38 11.81 -22.66
C ALA A 63 14.50 11.09 -21.89
N ILE A 64 15.62 10.80 -22.56
CA ILE A 64 16.80 10.20 -21.90
C ILE A 64 17.36 11.17 -20.86
N GLY A 65 17.55 12.44 -21.21
CA GLY A 65 18.05 13.49 -20.31
C GLY A 65 17.16 13.64 -19.07
N ALA A 66 15.84 13.56 -19.24
CA ALA A 66 14.89 13.59 -18.14
C ALA A 66 15.07 12.43 -17.16
N TYR A 67 15.22 11.23 -17.67
CA TYR A 67 15.48 10.05 -16.81
C TYR A 67 16.84 10.07 -16.15
N GLN A 68 17.87 10.58 -16.84
CA GLN A 68 19.19 10.78 -16.25
C GLN A 68 19.14 11.81 -15.10
N ALA A 69 18.46 12.93 -15.31
CA ALA A 69 18.26 13.95 -14.29
C ALA A 69 17.44 13.40 -13.10
N LEU A 70 16.37 12.65 -13.37
CA LEU A 70 15.57 11.98 -12.35
C LEU A 70 16.41 11.01 -11.52
N TYR A 71 17.21 10.16 -12.15
CA TYR A 71 18.12 9.24 -11.46
C TYR A 71 19.18 9.99 -10.65
N SER A 72 19.81 11.00 -11.24
CA SER A 72 20.83 11.81 -10.57
C SER A 72 20.28 12.56 -9.37
N GLY A 73 19.03 13.08 -9.47
CA GLY A 73 18.34 13.74 -8.37
C GLY A 73 17.91 12.82 -7.24
N SER A 74 17.76 11.51 -7.53
CA SER A 74 17.32 10.52 -6.54
C SER A 74 18.49 9.72 -5.95
N PHE A 75 19.37 9.21 -6.79
CA PHE A 75 20.40 8.21 -6.44
C PHE A 75 21.80 8.60 -6.89
N GLY A 76 21.99 9.73 -7.59
CA GLY A 76 23.25 10.11 -8.19
C GLY A 76 24.34 10.59 -7.20
N SER A 77 23.98 10.94 -5.98
CA SER A 77 24.90 11.31 -4.91
C SER A 77 24.38 10.83 -3.55
N LEU A 78 25.28 10.77 -2.55
CA LEU A 78 24.88 10.43 -1.17
C LEU A 78 23.85 11.43 -0.62
N GLN A 79 23.99 12.72 -0.97
CA GLN A 79 23.05 13.76 -0.60
C GLN A 79 21.67 13.55 -1.25
N SER A 80 21.63 13.28 -2.57
CA SER A 80 20.38 12.98 -3.29
C SER A 80 19.70 11.74 -2.71
N PHE A 81 20.48 10.71 -2.38
CA PHE A 81 19.96 9.51 -1.74
C PHE A 81 19.40 9.80 -0.34
N ALA A 82 20.07 10.64 0.44
CA ALA A 82 19.56 11.08 1.74
C ALA A 82 18.21 11.81 1.60
N PHE A 83 18.07 12.73 0.66
CA PHE A 83 16.78 13.38 0.38
C PHE A 83 15.71 12.40 -0.10
N THR A 84 16.10 11.39 -0.86
CA THR A 84 15.18 10.29 -1.23
C THR A 84 14.66 9.58 0.01
N LEU A 85 15.51 9.24 1.00
CA LEU A 85 15.11 8.60 2.23
C LEU A 85 14.16 9.46 3.09
N VAL A 86 14.30 10.78 3.04
CA VAL A 86 13.35 11.71 3.68
C VAL A 86 11.94 11.52 3.12
N ASN A 87 11.79 11.40 1.80
CA ASN A 87 10.51 11.13 1.15
C ASN A 87 10.02 9.68 1.37
N VAL A 88 10.93 8.72 1.46
CA VAL A 88 10.62 7.29 1.69
C VAL A 88 10.01 7.05 3.07
N THR A 89 10.45 7.78 4.07
CA THR A 89 10.01 7.58 5.47
C THR A 89 8.50 7.64 5.64
N PRO A 90 7.80 8.73 5.29
CA PRO A 90 6.34 8.80 5.41
C PRO A 90 5.62 7.80 4.51
N LEU A 91 6.18 7.48 3.33
CA LEU A 91 5.62 6.49 2.41
C LEU A 91 5.66 5.06 2.99
N ILE A 92 6.66 4.73 3.80
CA ILE A 92 6.70 3.43 4.51
C ILE A 92 5.53 3.33 5.49
N PHE A 93 5.34 4.33 6.35
CA PHE A 93 4.27 4.29 7.36
C PHE A 93 2.88 4.30 6.71
N ALA A 94 2.65 5.17 5.73
CA ALA A 94 1.41 5.20 4.97
C ALA A 94 1.21 3.91 4.15
N GLY A 95 2.28 3.33 3.59
CA GLY A 95 2.26 2.05 2.89
C GLY A 95 1.90 0.88 3.81
N ILE A 96 2.37 0.86 5.06
CA ILE A 96 1.96 -0.10 6.09
C ILE A 96 0.46 0.07 6.39
N SER A 97 0.00 1.32 6.56
CA SER A 97 -1.42 1.63 6.80
C SER A 97 -2.31 1.01 5.71
N VAL A 98 -2.00 1.28 4.46
CA VAL A 98 -2.76 0.74 3.31
C VAL A 98 -2.64 -0.78 3.23
N ALA A 99 -1.44 -1.34 3.45
CA ALA A 99 -1.20 -2.78 3.36
C ALA A 99 -1.96 -3.59 4.43
N ILE A 100 -2.11 -3.07 5.66
CA ILE A 100 -2.91 -3.70 6.73
C ILE A 100 -4.37 -3.81 6.28
N ALA A 101 -4.95 -2.72 5.76
CA ALA A 101 -6.32 -2.70 5.27
C ALA A 101 -6.53 -3.69 4.10
N PHE A 102 -5.65 -3.68 3.11
CA PHE A 102 -5.71 -4.60 1.97
C PHE A 102 -5.63 -6.07 2.35
N ARG A 103 -4.88 -6.41 3.40
CA ARG A 103 -4.83 -7.78 3.93
C ARG A 103 -6.16 -8.26 4.50
N ALA A 104 -7.01 -7.35 4.94
CA ALA A 104 -8.38 -7.64 5.39
C ALA A 104 -9.42 -7.57 4.25
N GLY A 105 -9.00 -7.31 3.01
CA GLY A 105 -9.90 -7.08 1.89
C GLY A 105 -10.60 -5.72 1.94
N LEU A 106 -10.02 -4.74 2.65
CA LEU A 106 -10.53 -3.37 2.78
C LEU A 106 -9.63 -2.39 2.02
N PHE A 107 -10.22 -1.36 1.44
CA PHE A 107 -9.48 -0.27 0.79
C PHE A 107 -9.37 0.93 1.74
N ASN A 108 -8.16 1.26 2.20
CA ASN A 108 -7.89 2.47 2.97
C ASN A 108 -7.34 3.57 2.06
N ILE A 109 -8.23 4.25 1.32
CA ILE A 109 -7.87 5.45 0.55
C ILE A 109 -7.76 6.66 1.49
N GLY A 110 -8.20 6.52 2.75
CA GLY A 110 -8.20 7.53 3.80
C GLY A 110 -6.86 7.82 4.46
N ALA A 111 -5.78 7.15 4.04
CA ALA A 111 -4.48 7.32 4.65
C ALA A 111 -3.98 8.78 4.66
N GLU A 112 -4.32 9.57 3.62
CA GLU A 112 -3.97 10.99 3.54
C GLU A 112 -4.66 11.82 4.63
N GLY A 113 -5.97 11.66 4.81
CA GLY A 113 -6.71 12.36 5.87
C GLY A 113 -6.31 11.92 7.28
N GLN A 114 -6.01 10.63 7.46
CA GLN A 114 -5.50 10.08 8.71
C GLN A 114 -4.13 10.66 9.06
N LEU A 115 -3.26 10.84 8.06
CA LEU A 115 -1.96 11.49 8.18
C LEU A 115 -2.13 12.97 8.57
N ALA A 116 -3.02 13.69 7.90
CA ALA A 116 -3.30 15.09 8.17
C ALA A 116 -3.79 15.32 9.60
N VAL A 117 -4.80 14.55 10.03
CA VAL A 117 -5.35 14.62 11.40
C VAL A 117 -4.29 14.25 12.43
N GLY A 118 -3.45 13.24 12.13
CA GLY A 118 -2.33 12.85 12.98
C GLY A 118 -1.30 13.96 13.15
N ALA A 119 -0.90 14.62 12.06
CA ALA A 119 0.04 15.74 12.09
C ALA A 119 -0.50 16.92 12.90
N VAL A 120 -1.78 17.29 12.71
CA VAL A 120 -2.44 18.35 13.47
C VAL A 120 -2.51 18.01 14.96
N ALA A 121 -2.84 16.76 15.31
CA ALA A 121 -2.89 16.33 16.70
C ALA A 121 -1.50 16.38 17.37
N ALA A 122 -0.45 15.95 16.67
CA ALA A 122 0.92 16.08 17.15
C ALA A 122 1.30 17.54 17.36
N TYR A 123 1.00 18.41 16.38
CA TYR A 123 1.27 19.84 16.49
C TYR A 123 0.57 20.47 17.71
N LEU A 124 -0.71 20.15 17.92
CA LEU A 124 -1.48 20.68 19.06
C LEU A 124 -0.83 20.33 20.40
N VAL A 125 -0.30 19.12 20.55
CA VAL A 125 0.41 18.70 21.77
C VAL A 125 1.70 19.51 21.94
N GLY A 126 2.53 19.64 20.90
CA GLY A 126 3.74 20.44 20.92
C GLY A 126 3.49 21.92 21.21
N PHE A 127 2.45 22.48 20.60
CA PHE A 127 2.03 23.87 20.78
C PHE A 127 1.53 24.16 22.20
N LYS A 128 0.80 23.24 22.84
CA LYS A 128 0.24 23.43 24.19
C LYS A 128 1.25 23.19 25.30
N ALA A 129 2.34 22.49 25.06
CA ALA A 129 3.33 22.13 26.06
C ALA A 129 4.77 22.49 25.63
N PRO A 130 5.06 23.73 25.18
CA PRO A 130 6.34 24.10 24.58
C PRO A 130 7.53 24.03 25.55
N THR A 131 7.29 24.06 26.86
CA THR A 131 8.34 24.00 27.89
C THR A 131 8.66 22.60 28.37
N MET A 132 7.90 21.58 27.90
CA MET A 132 8.11 20.19 28.31
C MET A 132 9.41 19.64 27.69
N PRO A 133 10.19 18.84 28.44
CA PRO A 133 11.40 18.21 27.91
C PRO A 133 11.11 17.36 26.68
N GLY A 134 11.98 17.41 25.66
CA GLY A 134 11.79 16.72 24.38
C GLY A 134 11.61 15.20 24.52
N TRP A 135 12.31 14.56 25.47
CA TRP A 135 12.20 13.12 25.72
C TRP A 135 10.82 12.67 26.22
N VAL A 136 10.00 13.57 26.76
CA VAL A 136 8.58 13.35 27.11
C VAL A 136 7.67 13.83 25.98
N LEU A 137 7.95 15.01 25.45
CA LEU A 137 7.07 15.67 24.47
C LEU A 137 7.01 14.92 23.14
N VAL A 138 8.15 14.42 22.63
CA VAL A 138 8.17 13.64 21.38
C VAL A 138 7.32 12.37 21.46
N PRO A 139 7.48 11.47 22.46
CA PRO A 139 6.57 10.32 22.61
C PRO A 139 5.10 10.73 22.76
N LEU A 140 4.80 11.83 23.43
CA LEU A 140 3.43 12.30 23.62
C LEU A 140 2.83 12.79 22.29
N MET A 141 3.59 13.53 21.48
CA MET A 141 3.19 13.96 20.14
C MET A 141 2.95 12.75 19.21
N VAL A 142 3.85 11.76 19.25
CA VAL A 142 3.70 10.50 18.50
C VAL A 142 2.46 9.76 18.93
N LEU A 143 2.23 9.60 20.22
CA LEU A 143 1.04 8.90 20.74
C LEU A 143 -0.25 9.63 20.36
N ALA A 144 -0.29 10.95 20.52
CA ALA A 144 -1.45 11.76 20.13
C ALA A 144 -1.77 11.62 18.63
N SER A 145 -0.75 11.62 17.79
CA SER A 145 -0.87 11.42 16.35
C SER A 145 -1.41 10.02 16.01
N MET A 146 -0.86 8.99 16.62
CA MET A 146 -1.33 7.60 16.44
C MET A 146 -2.79 7.44 16.87
N LEU A 147 -3.17 8.02 18.01
CA LEU A 147 -4.54 7.96 18.53
C LEU A 147 -5.51 8.73 17.62
N ALA A 148 -5.14 9.93 17.19
CA ALA A 148 -5.97 10.74 16.30
C ALA A 148 -6.18 10.03 14.94
N GLY A 149 -5.11 9.50 14.35
CA GLY A 149 -5.19 8.68 13.14
C GLY A 149 -6.01 7.42 13.35
N ALA A 150 -5.85 6.73 14.49
CA ALA A 150 -6.62 5.53 14.84
C ALA A 150 -8.12 5.84 14.99
N VAL A 151 -8.47 6.94 15.62
CA VAL A 151 -9.87 7.39 15.75
C VAL A 151 -10.44 7.70 14.37
N TRP A 152 -9.69 8.44 13.54
CA TRP A 152 -10.14 8.81 12.20
C TRP A 152 -10.34 7.60 11.29
N GLY A 153 -9.41 6.67 11.27
CA GLY A 153 -9.55 5.38 10.57
C GLY A 153 -10.64 4.49 11.19
N GLY A 154 -10.74 4.50 12.52
CA GLY A 154 -11.76 3.77 13.29
C GLY A 154 -13.19 4.19 12.94
N ILE A 155 -13.44 5.48 12.63
CA ILE A 155 -14.77 5.95 12.13
C ILE A 155 -15.14 5.17 10.86
N VAL A 156 -14.25 5.06 9.89
CA VAL A 156 -14.50 4.26 8.68
C VAL A 156 -14.75 2.80 9.03
N GLY A 157 -13.89 2.23 9.89
CA GLY A 157 -14.01 0.86 10.35
C GLY A 157 -15.35 0.59 11.02
N ALA A 158 -15.84 1.53 11.84
CA ALA A 158 -17.13 1.47 12.50
C ALA A 158 -18.30 1.52 11.49
N LEU A 159 -18.27 2.48 10.57
CA LEU A 159 -19.29 2.61 9.53
C LEU A 159 -19.35 1.34 8.66
N LYS A 160 -18.21 0.77 8.30
CA LYS A 160 -18.14 -0.48 7.53
C LYS A 160 -18.68 -1.66 8.33
N ALA A 161 -18.21 -1.84 9.57
CA ALA A 161 -18.50 -3.02 10.39
C ALA A 161 -19.95 -3.10 10.85
N TRP A 162 -20.55 -1.96 11.23
CA TRP A 162 -21.89 -1.93 11.83
C TRP A 162 -22.99 -1.41 10.92
N ARG A 163 -22.66 -0.52 9.96
CA ARG A 163 -23.64 0.05 9.02
C ARG A 163 -23.51 -0.50 7.60
N GLY A 164 -22.44 -1.26 7.28
CA GLY A 164 -22.21 -1.79 5.95
C GLY A 164 -21.82 -0.74 4.91
N ALA A 165 -21.42 0.47 5.34
CA ALA A 165 -21.02 1.54 4.44
C ALA A 165 -19.84 1.11 3.55
N HIS A 166 -19.78 1.66 2.32
CA HIS A 166 -18.69 1.36 1.40
C HIS A 166 -17.43 2.12 1.84
N GLU A 167 -16.37 1.38 2.21
CA GLU A 167 -15.14 1.95 2.79
C GLU A 167 -14.43 2.94 1.87
N VAL A 168 -14.43 2.70 0.55
CA VAL A 168 -13.82 3.60 -0.43
C VAL A 168 -14.48 4.98 -0.40
N VAL A 169 -15.82 5.02 -0.41
CA VAL A 169 -16.55 6.29 -0.39
C VAL A 169 -16.34 7.02 0.93
N THR A 170 -16.45 6.29 2.06
CA THR A 170 -16.28 6.90 3.38
C THR A 170 -14.86 7.41 3.61
N THR A 171 -13.83 6.70 3.14
CA THR A 171 -12.43 7.14 3.27
C THR A 171 -12.15 8.39 2.44
N ILE A 172 -12.64 8.45 1.20
CA ILE A 172 -12.47 9.64 0.35
C ILE A 172 -13.19 10.86 0.95
N MET A 173 -14.42 10.69 1.43
CA MET A 173 -15.17 11.77 2.09
C MET A 173 -14.45 12.27 3.34
N LEU A 174 -13.93 11.37 4.17
CA LEU A 174 -13.19 11.75 5.38
C LEU A 174 -11.84 12.40 5.06
N ASN A 175 -11.20 12.12 3.92
CA ASN A 175 -10.01 12.88 3.50
C ASN A 175 -10.36 14.36 3.30
N TRP A 176 -11.42 14.67 2.57
CA TRP A 176 -11.83 16.05 2.35
C TRP A 176 -12.20 16.77 3.65
N ILE A 177 -12.91 16.09 4.56
CA ILE A 177 -13.21 16.64 5.88
C ILE A 177 -11.90 16.89 6.65
N ALA A 178 -10.94 15.95 6.64
CA ALA A 178 -9.66 16.12 7.29
C ALA A 178 -8.88 17.32 6.73
N PHE A 179 -8.86 17.47 5.40
CA PHE A 179 -8.17 18.59 4.75
C PHE A 179 -8.78 19.94 5.13
N PHE A 180 -10.10 20.07 5.08
CA PHE A 180 -10.75 21.33 5.46
C PHE A 180 -10.62 21.63 6.95
N VAL A 181 -10.68 20.60 7.82
CA VAL A 181 -10.45 20.79 9.26
C VAL A 181 -9.00 21.20 9.54
N ALA A 182 -8.03 20.52 8.90
CA ALA A 182 -6.62 20.89 9.04
C ALA A 182 -6.34 22.29 8.54
N ASP A 183 -6.84 22.63 7.35
CA ASP A 183 -6.70 23.97 6.75
C ASP A 183 -7.28 25.06 7.65
N TYR A 184 -8.52 24.89 8.13
CA TYR A 184 -9.16 25.79 9.06
C TYR A 184 -8.34 26.00 10.34
N LEU A 185 -7.79 24.92 10.91
CA LEU A 185 -6.99 25.00 12.13
C LEU A 185 -5.66 25.72 11.88
N ILE A 186 -5.00 25.41 10.77
CA ILE A 186 -3.67 25.95 10.42
C ILE A 186 -3.76 27.44 10.06
N THR A 187 -4.75 27.82 9.26
CA THR A 187 -4.91 29.21 8.78
C THR A 187 -5.69 30.12 9.74
N GLY A 188 -6.33 29.53 10.74
CA GLY A 188 -7.11 30.21 11.76
C GLY A 188 -6.46 30.11 13.16
N PRO A 189 -6.95 29.22 14.05
CA PRO A 189 -6.57 29.22 15.48
C PRO A 189 -5.09 28.91 15.76
N LEU A 190 -4.40 28.20 14.86
CA LEU A 190 -3.00 27.80 15.03
C LEU A 190 -2.04 28.60 14.14
N LYS A 191 -2.56 29.56 13.39
CA LYS A 191 -1.79 30.38 12.49
C LYS A 191 -0.70 31.15 13.24
N SER A 192 0.52 31.14 12.68
CA SER A 192 1.58 32.06 13.16
C SER A 192 1.25 33.50 12.78
N PRO A 193 1.47 34.48 13.69
CA PRO A 193 1.29 35.89 13.35
C PRO A 193 2.16 36.36 12.19
N ASP A 194 3.34 35.75 12.03
CA ASP A 194 4.37 36.17 11.07
C ASP A 194 4.23 35.50 9.70
N LEU A 195 3.34 34.50 9.56
CA LEU A 195 3.19 33.70 8.34
C LEU A 195 1.76 33.78 7.82
N ALA A 196 1.63 33.79 6.49
CA ALA A 196 0.30 33.92 5.84
C ALA A 196 -0.55 32.67 5.96
N ASP A 197 0.04 31.49 5.81
CA ASP A 197 -0.65 30.21 5.59
C ASP A 197 0.03 29.03 6.32
N ALA A 198 0.62 29.29 7.49
CA ALA A 198 1.35 28.29 8.25
C ALA A 198 1.28 28.53 9.76
N THR A 199 1.52 27.46 10.50
CA THR A 199 1.71 27.51 11.95
C THR A 199 3.13 27.96 12.30
N ALA A 200 3.36 28.31 13.57
CA ALA A 200 4.72 28.41 14.07
C ALA A 200 5.44 27.05 14.01
N PRO A 201 6.78 27.01 13.88
CA PRO A 201 7.52 25.77 13.98
C PRO A 201 7.29 25.08 15.32
N VAL A 202 7.33 23.74 15.33
CA VAL A 202 7.29 22.98 16.59
C VAL A 202 8.49 23.30 17.47
N PRO A 203 8.38 23.15 18.79
CA PRO A 203 9.49 23.42 19.72
C PRO A 203 10.77 22.70 19.29
N VAL A 204 11.91 23.38 19.35
CA VAL A 204 13.22 22.86 18.87
C VAL A 204 13.56 21.49 19.49
N GLN A 205 13.21 21.29 20.78
CA GLN A 205 13.44 20.02 21.47
C GLN A 205 12.60 18.84 20.93
N THR A 206 11.63 19.09 20.05
CA THR A 206 10.81 18.05 19.39
C THR A 206 11.25 17.77 17.97
N GLN A 207 12.17 18.56 17.43
CA GLN A 207 12.74 18.32 16.12
C GLN A 207 13.63 17.07 16.19
N LEU A 208 13.37 16.10 15.31
CA LEU A 208 14.09 14.85 15.33
C LEU A 208 15.53 15.05 14.83
N PRO A 209 16.54 14.49 15.53
CA PRO A 209 17.92 14.64 15.13
C PRO A 209 18.19 13.96 13.79
N GLN A 210 18.96 14.62 12.94
CA GLN A 210 19.44 14.05 11.69
C GLN A 210 20.46 12.94 11.99
N ILE A 211 20.38 11.84 11.23
CA ILE A 211 21.25 10.66 11.44
C ILE A 211 22.72 11.04 11.28
N ALA A 212 23.06 11.88 10.30
CA ALA A 212 24.43 12.31 10.07
C ALA A 212 24.99 13.14 11.23
N VAL A 213 24.17 14.01 11.84
CA VAL A 213 24.53 14.79 13.04
C VAL A 213 24.71 13.86 14.24
N LEU A 214 23.79 12.92 14.44
CA LEU A 214 23.87 11.93 15.51
C LEU A 214 25.11 11.04 15.35
N TYR A 215 25.42 10.61 14.14
CA TYR A 215 26.63 9.84 13.83
C TYR A 215 27.89 10.61 14.23
N ASN A 216 28.03 11.89 13.86
CA ASN A 216 29.19 12.69 14.20
C ASN A 216 29.34 12.88 15.72
N HIS A 217 28.23 13.01 16.46
CA HIS A 217 28.27 13.13 17.92
C HIS A 217 28.56 11.81 18.67
N THR A 218 28.38 10.65 18.03
CA THR A 218 28.55 9.34 18.65
C THR A 218 29.74 8.59 18.06
N LEU A 219 29.56 8.01 16.85
CA LEU A 219 30.56 7.20 16.17
C LEU A 219 31.63 8.02 15.47
N GLY A 220 31.35 9.26 15.06
CA GLY A 220 32.30 10.17 14.41
C GLY A 220 33.44 10.59 15.31
N THR A 221 33.36 10.33 16.63
CA THR A 221 34.51 10.46 17.56
C THR A 221 35.57 9.39 17.39
N PHE A 222 35.21 8.21 16.83
CA PHE A 222 36.08 7.04 16.61
C PHE A 222 36.30 6.73 15.12
N LEU A 223 35.39 7.18 14.27
CA LEU A 223 35.40 6.97 12.83
C LEU A 223 35.51 8.31 12.11
N PRO A 224 35.86 8.35 10.81
CA PRO A 224 35.87 9.60 10.03
C PRO A 224 34.53 10.32 10.15
N ALA A 225 34.57 11.58 10.56
CA ALA A 225 33.38 12.42 10.65
C ALA A 225 32.83 12.75 9.24
N ILE A 226 31.53 12.92 9.15
CA ILE A 226 30.86 13.36 7.93
C ILE A 226 31.02 14.87 7.84
N ASP A 227 31.58 15.34 6.71
CA ASP A 227 31.65 16.77 6.43
C ASP A 227 30.24 17.34 6.20
N SER A 228 29.97 18.51 6.82
CA SER A 228 28.69 19.21 6.68
C SER A 228 27.46 18.32 6.94
N PRO A 229 27.32 17.68 8.12
CA PRO A 229 26.31 16.68 8.41
C PRO A 229 24.87 17.24 8.28
N THR A 230 24.67 18.54 8.42
CA THR A 230 23.37 19.22 8.27
C THR A 230 22.83 19.24 6.84
N GLN A 231 23.66 18.88 5.84
CA GLN A 231 23.20 18.73 4.46
C GLN A 231 22.42 17.42 4.23
N TYR A 232 22.56 16.45 5.14
CA TYR A 232 21.87 15.17 5.05
C TYR A 232 20.62 15.17 5.94
N LEU A 233 19.46 15.53 5.37
CA LEU A 233 18.22 15.73 6.12
C LEU A 233 17.54 14.45 6.62
N VAL A 234 18.14 13.28 6.40
CA VAL A 234 17.60 12.02 6.95
C VAL A 234 17.66 12.05 8.47
N ASP A 235 16.52 11.98 9.09
CA ASP A 235 16.37 11.98 10.55
C ASP A 235 16.09 10.57 11.10
N ILE A 236 16.04 10.44 12.42
CA ILE A 236 15.84 9.16 13.11
C ILE A 236 14.49 8.48 12.77
N SER A 237 13.52 9.21 12.21
CA SER A 237 12.23 8.64 11.79
C SER A 237 12.38 7.58 10.71
N PHE A 238 13.44 7.61 9.89
CA PHE A 238 13.75 6.55 8.94
C PHE A 238 14.06 5.21 9.66
N ILE A 239 14.83 5.26 10.75
CA ILE A 239 15.09 4.06 11.57
C ILE A 239 13.78 3.53 12.17
N LEU A 240 12.92 4.43 12.66
CA LEU A 240 11.60 4.07 13.16
C LEU A 240 10.72 3.45 12.06
N ALA A 241 10.84 3.93 10.81
CA ALA A 241 10.13 3.33 9.68
C ALA A 241 10.60 1.89 9.39
N LEU A 242 11.90 1.62 9.46
CA LEU A 242 12.42 0.26 9.34
C LEU A 242 11.93 -0.65 10.49
N ILE A 243 11.90 -0.13 11.72
CA ILE A 243 11.32 -0.85 12.87
C ILE A 243 9.83 -1.11 12.63
N ALA A 244 9.09 -0.13 12.12
CA ALA A 244 7.67 -0.28 11.80
C ALA A 244 7.42 -1.39 10.75
N LEU A 245 8.30 -1.56 9.76
CA LEU A 245 8.24 -2.69 8.80
C LEU A 245 8.43 -4.04 9.49
N VAL A 246 9.32 -4.12 10.47
CA VAL A 246 9.51 -5.35 11.28
C VAL A 246 8.28 -5.61 12.15
N VAL A 247 7.73 -4.58 12.80
CA VAL A 247 6.50 -4.66 13.59
C VAL A 247 5.33 -5.11 12.72
N TYR A 248 5.17 -4.52 11.53
CA TYR A 248 4.15 -4.94 10.57
C TYR A 248 4.30 -6.42 10.17
N TRP A 249 5.54 -6.85 9.85
CA TRP A 249 5.81 -8.26 9.54
C TRP A 249 5.43 -9.18 10.71
N PHE A 250 5.81 -8.79 11.93
CA PHE A 250 5.51 -9.55 13.14
C PHE A 250 3.99 -9.64 13.37
N ILE A 251 3.28 -8.50 13.33
CA ILE A 251 1.82 -8.46 13.49
C ILE A 251 1.15 -9.37 12.45
N MET A 252 1.52 -9.24 11.17
CA MET A 252 0.84 -9.96 10.10
C MET A 252 1.20 -11.45 10.04
N LYS A 253 2.40 -11.87 10.46
CA LYS A 253 2.85 -13.26 10.30
C LYS A 253 2.90 -14.08 11.59
N ARG A 254 2.99 -13.43 12.75
CA ARG A 254 3.29 -14.08 14.04
C ARG A 254 2.19 -13.93 15.09
N THR A 255 1.11 -13.15 14.81
CA THR A 255 0.01 -12.95 15.77
C THR A 255 -1.28 -13.59 15.29
N THR A 256 -2.17 -13.88 16.25
CA THR A 256 -3.55 -14.34 15.99
C THR A 256 -4.33 -13.30 15.21
N PHE A 257 -4.18 -12.01 15.54
CA PHE A 257 -4.79 -10.90 14.82
C PHE A 257 -4.41 -10.91 13.32
N GLY A 258 -3.12 -11.07 13.00
CA GLY A 258 -2.68 -11.15 11.61
C GLY A 258 -3.23 -12.38 10.87
N TYR A 259 -3.44 -13.49 11.57
CA TYR A 259 -4.11 -14.66 11.02
C TYR A 259 -5.57 -14.34 10.69
N GLU A 260 -6.32 -13.82 11.66
CA GLU A 260 -7.74 -13.47 11.51
C GLU A 260 -7.96 -12.46 10.37
N VAL A 261 -7.12 -11.42 10.29
CA VAL A 261 -7.13 -10.41 9.20
C VAL A 261 -6.99 -11.08 7.84
N ARG A 262 -6.04 -12.01 7.67
CA ARG A 262 -5.86 -12.70 6.38
C ARG A 262 -7.03 -13.63 6.02
N VAL A 263 -7.63 -14.30 7.01
CA VAL A 263 -8.81 -15.15 6.80
C VAL A 263 -10.01 -14.31 6.37
N ILE A 264 -10.24 -13.17 7.05
CA ILE A 264 -11.30 -12.22 6.70
C ILE A 264 -11.11 -11.70 5.27
N GLY A 265 -9.88 -11.35 4.89
CA GLY A 265 -9.58 -10.85 3.55
C GLY A 265 -9.77 -11.88 2.43
N GLN A 266 -9.66 -13.17 2.73
CA GLN A 266 -9.94 -14.22 1.76
C GLN A 266 -11.44 -14.54 1.66
N ASN A 267 -12.10 -14.73 2.79
CA ASN A 267 -13.53 -15.02 2.83
C ASN A 267 -14.13 -14.64 4.20
N PRO A 268 -14.84 -13.49 4.28
CA PRO A 268 -15.47 -13.05 5.53
C PRO A 268 -16.54 -14.01 6.07
N GLN A 269 -17.20 -14.77 5.20
CA GLN A 269 -18.22 -15.75 5.64
C GLN A 269 -17.54 -16.96 6.28
N ALA A 270 -16.51 -17.51 5.65
CA ALA A 270 -15.72 -18.60 6.24
C ALA A 270 -15.08 -18.18 7.58
N ALA A 271 -14.62 -16.94 7.69
CA ALA A 271 -14.12 -16.38 8.96
C ALA A 271 -15.18 -16.43 10.07
N ARG A 272 -16.43 -16.09 9.75
CA ARG A 272 -17.56 -16.17 10.73
C ARG A 272 -17.82 -17.60 11.17
N TYR A 273 -17.85 -18.56 10.25
CA TYR A 273 -18.04 -19.97 10.60
C TYR A 273 -16.90 -20.52 11.47
N ALA A 274 -15.68 -20.00 11.30
CA ALA A 274 -14.53 -20.31 12.15
C ALA A 274 -14.53 -19.57 13.50
N GLY A 275 -15.60 -18.81 13.84
CA GLY A 275 -15.73 -18.08 15.12
C GLY A 275 -14.94 -16.76 15.19
N ILE A 276 -14.39 -16.29 14.07
CA ILE A 276 -13.62 -15.03 14.04
C ILE A 276 -14.58 -13.82 14.13
N PRO A 277 -14.33 -12.86 15.03
CA PRO A 277 -15.21 -11.71 15.21
C PRO A 277 -14.99 -10.65 14.11
N VAL A 278 -15.53 -10.91 12.90
CA VAL A 278 -15.29 -10.11 11.68
C VAL A 278 -15.51 -8.61 11.89
N LYS A 279 -16.61 -8.20 12.54
CA LYS A 279 -16.92 -6.77 12.75
C LYS A 279 -15.86 -6.07 13.61
N LYS A 280 -15.43 -6.72 14.71
CA LYS A 280 -14.38 -6.17 15.59
C LYS A 280 -13.05 -6.05 14.86
N ASN A 281 -12.70 -7.06 14.06
CA ASN A 281 -11.47 -7.06 13.29
C ASN A 281 -11.47 -6.00 12.17
N ILE A 282 -12.58 -5.77 11.47
CA ILE A 282 -12.71 -4.69 10.49
C ILE A 282 -12.46 -3.33 11.15
N PHE A 283 -13.07 -3.08 12.32
CA PHE A 283 -12.82 -1.87 13.08
C PHE A 283 -11.36 -1.73 13.49
N ALA A 284 -10.78 -2.78 14.10
CA ALA A 284 -9.40 -2.77 14.58
C ALA A 284 -8.39 -2.58 13.43
N VAL A 285 -8.61 -3.23 12.27
CA VAL A 285 -7.78 -3.06 11.07
C VAL A 285 -7.73 -1.61 10.63
N MET A 286 -8.90 -0.95 10.51
CA MET A 286 -8.97 0.45 10.08
C MET A 286 -8.39 1.41 11.12
N ALA A 287 -8.58 1.12 12.42
CA ALA A 287 -7.99 1.91 13.50
C ALA A 287 -6.46 1.79 13.52
N ILE A 288 -5.92 0.57 13.42
CA ILE A 288 -4.46 0.34 13.36
C ILE A 288 -3.87 0.95 12.08
N ALA A 289 -4.54 0.80 10.94
CA ALA A 289 -4.14 1.45 9.69
C ALA A 289 -4.07 2.97 9.87
N GLY A 290 -5.09 3.57 10.49
CA GLY A 290 -5.12 4.99 10.82
C GLY A 290 -4.00 5.40 11.78
N ALA A 291 -3.65 4.58 12.77
CA ALA A 291 -2.54 4.84 13.67
C ALA A 291 -1.19 4.95 12.92
N PHE A 292 -0.91 4.04 11.98
CA PHE A 292 0.30 4.11 11.15
C PHE A 292 0.31 5.33 10.23
N ALA A 293 -0.82 5.68 9.63
CA ALA A 293 -0.92 6.89 8.80
C ALA A 293 -0.74 8.16 9.65
N GLY A 294 -1.37 8.23 10.83
CA GLY A 294 -1.17 9.33 11.76
C GLY A 294 0.29 9.48 12.18
N LEU A 295 0.96 8.37 12.48
CA LEU A 295 2.38 8.35 12.81
C LEU A 295 3.25 8.93 11.67
N ALA A 296 2.93 8.63 10.40
CA ALA A 296 3.60 9.28 9.26
C ALA A 296 3.51 10.81 9.33
N GLY A 297 2.34 11.33 9.71
CA GLY A 297 2.10 12.76 9.83
C GLY A 297 2.95 13.44 10.91
N SER A 298 3.01 12.86 12.12
CA SER A 298 3.81 13.42 13.23
C SER A 298 5.31 13.37 12.96
N LEU A 299 5.80 12.22 12.45
CA LEU A 299 7.23 12.05 12.17
C LEU A 299 7.69 12.98 11.05
N ARG A 300 6.84 13.20 10.05
CA ARG A 300 7.11 14.18 9.00
C ARG A 300 7.17 15.61 9.57
N LEU A 301 6.24 15.99 10.43
CA LEU A 301 6.22 17.31 11.09
C LEU A 301 7.48 17.55 11.92
N MET A 302 7.92 16.56 12.68
CA MET A 302 9.08 16.68 13.58
C MET A 302 10.42 16.42 12.89
N GLY A 303 10.43 15.70 11.74
CA GLY A 303 11.65 15.30 11.04
C GLY A 303 12.04 16.19 9.87
N GLN A 304 11.08 16.92 9.28
CA GLN A 304 11.33 17.67 8.05
C GLN A 304 11.20 19.18 8.24
N PRO A 305 12.24 19.96 7.86
CA PRO A 305 12.11 21.42 7.80
C PRO A 305 10.98 21.85 6.86
N PRO A 306 10.27 22.91 7.14
CA PRO A 306 10.48 23.92 8.18
C PRO A 306 9.85 23.59 9.56
N TYR A 307 9.53 22.31 9.85
CA TYR A 307 9.00 21.83 11.14
C TYR A 307 7.67 22.48 11.54
N GLN A 308 6.83 22.80 10.58
CA GLN A 308 5.54 23.48 10.73
C GLN A 308 4.49 22.87 9.82
N LEU A 309 3.22 23.16 10.10
CA LEU A 309 2.12 22.80 9.22
C LEU A 309 1.81 23.94 8.27
N ILE A 310 1.64 23.63 6.98
CA ILE A 310 1.27 24.58 5.94
C ILE A 310 -0.10 24.16 5.41
N GLY A 311 -1.06 25.09 5.33
CA GLY A 311 -2.46 24.80 5.03
C GLY A 311 -2.69 23.99 3.75
N SER A 312 -2.03 24.37 2.65
CA SER A 312 -2.18 23.72 1.36
C SER A 312 -1.48 22.35 1.24
N THR A 313 -0.53 22.02 2.13
CA THR A 313 0.36 20.84 2.00
C THR A 313 -0.40 19.54 1.88
N PHE A 314 -1.40 19.32 2.75
CA PHE A 314 -2.13 18.04 2.75
C PHE A 314 -2.98 17.79 1.51
N ARG A 315 -3.36 18.84 0.78
CA ARG A 315 -4.11 18.71 -0.48
C ARG A 315 -3.21 18.46 -1.67
N LEU A 316 -1.95 18.93 -1.60
CA LEU A 316 -1.02 18.90 -2.73
C LEU A 316 -0.03 17.75 -2.66
N ASP A 317 0.19 17.19 -1.48
CA ASP A 317 1.34 16.32 -1.23
C ASP A 317 1.09 14.83 -1.55
N SER A 318 -0.13 14.36 -1.56
CA SER A 318 -0.59 13.02 -1.99
C SER A 318 0.19 11.81 -1.44
N VAL A 319 0.84 11.91 -0.28
CA VAL A 319 1.63 10.80 0.33
C VAL A 319 0.79 9.55 0.59
N GLY A 320 -0.44 9.74 1.08
CA GLY A 320 -1.36 8.62 1.35
C GLY A 320 -1.89 7.97 0.08
N PHE A 321 -2.03 8.73 -1.02
CA PHE A 321 -2.39 8.17 -2.32
C PHE A 321 -1.21 7.40 -2.93
N ASP A 322 0.01 7.95 -2.87
CA ASP A 322 1.22 7.26 -3.32
C ASP A 322 1.45 5.96 -2.55
N ALA A 323 1.07 5.94 -1.26
CA ALA A 323 1.14 4.76 -0.41
C ALA A 323 0.30 3.58 -0.91
N ILE A 324 -0.77 3.83 -1.68
CA ILE A 324 -1.55 2.77 -2.35
C ILE A 324 -0.66 2.08 -3.38
N GLY A 325 0.05 2.86 -4.19
CA GLY A 325 1.03 2.35 -5.15
C GLY A 325 2.15 1.57 -4.48
N VAL A 326 2.70 2.10 -3.39
CA VAL A 326 3.73 1.46 -2.57
C VAL A 326 3.27 0.10 -2.03
N ALA A 327 2.06 0.02 -1.45
CA ALA A 327 1.51 -1.20 -0.90
C ALA A 327 1.22 -2.26 -1.98
N LEU A 328 0.64 -1.85 -3.12
CA LEU A 328 0.32 -2.74 -4.24
C LEU A 328 1.59 -3.24 -4.93
N LEU A 329 2.53 -2.36 -5.26
CA LEU A 329 3.83 -2.72 -5.83
C LEU A 329 4.58 -3.68 -4.92
N GLY A 330 4.54 -3.43 -3.62
CA GLY A 330 5.14 -4.27 -2.59
C GLY A 330 4.39 -5.57 -2.29
N HIS A 331 3.28 -5.88 -2.99
CA HIS A 331 2.42 -7.03 -2.68
C HIS A 331 2.08 -7.15 -1.19
N MET A 332 1.92 -6.01 -0.52
CA MET A 332 1.58 -5.93 0.92
C MET A 332 2.58 -6.70 1.80
N THR A 333 3.84 -6.82 1.38
CA THR A 333 4.93 -7.41 2.17
C THR A 333 5.84 -6.33 2.72
N SER A 334 6.45 -6.55 3.91
CA SER A 334 7.33 -5.55 4.53
C SER A 334 8.49 -5.14 3.62
N ILE A 335 9.18 -6.12 3.02
CA ILE A 335 10.28 -5.88 2.10
C ILE A 335 9.77 -5.18 0.83
N GLY A 336 8.62 -5.60 0.31
CA GLY A 336 8.02 -4.99 -0.86
C GLY A 336 7.60 -3.54 -0.63
N ILE A 337 7.04 -3.21 0.55
CA ILE A 337 6.72 -1.82 0.94
C ILE A 337 7.99 -0.96 0.97
N LEU A 338 9.11 -1.48 1.49
CA LEU A 338 10.39 -0.76 1.48
C LEU A 338 10.83 -0.42 0.05
N PHE A 339 10.84 -1.41 -0.85
CA PHE A 339 11.24 -1.17 -2.25
C PHE A 339 10.23 -0.30 -3.01
N GLY A 340 8.94 -0.47 -2.75
CA GLY A 340 7.90 0.41 -3.30
C GLY A 340 8.09 1.86 -2.84
N ALA A 341 8.34 2.07 -1.56
CA ALA A 341 8.60 3.39 -0.99
C ALA A 341 9.88 4.01 -1.55
N LEU A 342 10.95 3.21 -1.74
CA LEU A 342 12.19 3.68 -2.38
C LEU A 342 11.95 4.11 -3.84
N LEU A 343 11.15 3.38 -4.60
CA LEU A 343 10.81 3.77 -5.96
C LEU A 343 10.01 5.07 -5.99
N PHE A 344 8.89 5.14 -5.24
CA PHE A 344 8.02 6.31 -5.25
C PHE A 344 8.70 7.54 -4.63
N GLY A 345 9.44 7.37 -3.53
CA GLY A 345 10.23 8.43 -2.90
C GLY A 345 11.36 8.93 -3.80
N GLY A 346 12.01 8.02 -4.53
CA GLY A 346 13.04 8.37 -5.52
C GLY A 346 12.45 9.14 -6.70
N LEU A 347 11.34 8.68 -7.27
CA LEU A 347 10.64 9.40 -8.33
C LEU A 347 10.27 10.82 -7.91
N ARG A 348 9.74 10.96 -6.68
CA ARG A 348 9.35 12.25 -6.11
C ARG A 348 10.55 13.17 -5.91
N GLN A 349 11.66 12.65 -5.36
CA GLN A 349 12.87 13.42 -5.15
C GLN A 349 13.53 13.84 -6.46
N GLY A 350 13.60 12.93 -7.43
CA GLY A 350 14.23 13.20 -8.72
C GLY A 350 13.46 14.18 -9.60
N ALA A 351 12.14 14.34 -9.36
CA ALA A 351 11.29 15.25 -10.12
C ALA A 351 11.82 16.69 -10.14
N GLY A 352 12.34 17.17 -9.00
CA GLY A 352 12.89 18.52 -8.90
C GLY A 352 14.11 18.73 -9.82
N LEU A 353 15.05 17.79 -9.84
CA LEU A 353 16.23 17.91 -10.71
C LEU A 353 15.87 17.69 -12.19
N MET A 354 14.92 16.82 -12.49
CA MET A 354 14.37 16.65 -13.84
C MET A 354 13.77 17.95 -14.36
N GLN A 355 13.01 18.68 -13.54
CA GLN A 355 12.46 19.98 -13.91
C GLN A 355 13.55 21.02 -14.15
N LEU A 356 14.57 21.08 -13.29
CA LEU A 356 15.64 22.08 -13.40
C LEU A 356 16.57 21.81 -14.60
N GLN A 357 16.93 20.56 -14.87
CA GLN A 357 17.93 20.23 -15.90
C GLN A 357 17.32 19.93 -17.26
N ALA A 358 16.19 19.23 -17.29
CA ALA A 358 15.54 18.83 -18.55
C ALA A 358 14.41 19.77 -18.97
N GLY A 359 14.03 20.75 -18.12
CA GLY A 359 12.92 21.67 -18.40
C GLY A 359 11.56 20.97 -18.45
N ILE A 360 11.45 19.75 -17.93
CA ILE A 360 10.26 18.92 -17.96
C ILE A 360 9.51 19.09 -16.64
N PRO A 361 8.21 19.46 -16.65
CA PRO A 361 7.46 19.68 -15.43
C PRO A 361 7.53 18.49 -14.49
N GLY A 362 7.82 18.75 -13.21
CA GLY A 362 7.92 17.72 -12.16
C GLY A 362 6.64 16.90 -12.01
N ASP A 363 5.48 17.48 -12.37
CA ASP A 363 4.17 16.81 -12.34
C ASP A 363 4.08 15.59 -13.27
N LEU A 364 4.95 15.49 -14.30
CA LEU A 364 5.03 14.27 -15.12
C LEU A 364 5.43 13.04 -14.31
N VAL A 365 6.08 13.20 -13.17
CA VAL A 365 6.38 12.08 -12.27
C VAL A 365 5.10 11.48 -11.70
N PHE A 366 4.05 12.26 -11.43
CA PHE A 366 2.74 11.73 -11.02
C PHE A 366 2.10 10.87 -12.11
N ILE A 367 2.30 11.23 -13.39
CA ILE A 367 1.85 10.40 -14.52
C ILE A 367 2.62 9.07 -14.53
N ILE A 368 3.94 9.09 -14.32
CA ILE A 368 4.74 7.86 -14.25
C ILE A 368 4.29 6.99 -13.06
N GLN A 369 4.06 7.58 -11.89
CA GLN A 369 3.55 6.87 -10.71
C GLN A 369 2.17 6.26 -10.97
N ALA A 370 1.26 7.01 -11.60
CA ALA A 370 -0.06 6.51 -12.00
C ALA A 370 0.04 5.35 -13.00
N LEU A 371 0.98 5.42 -13.96
CA LEU A 371 1.24 4.35 -14.93
C LEU A 371 1.82 3.10 -14.26
N VAL A 372 2.68 3.25 -13.24
CA VAL A 372 3.14 2.12 -12.40
C VAL A 372 1.95 1.44 -11.76
N LEU A 373 1.10 2.23 -11.09
CA LEU A 373 -0.08 1.72 -10.40
C LEU A 373 -1.07 1.04 -11.35
N PHE A 374 -1.34 1.67 -12.50
CA PHE A 374 -2.20 1.11 -13.53
C PHE A 374 -1.64 -0.20 -14.10
N SER A 375 -0.33 -0.26 -14.35
CA SER A 375 0.33 -1.46 -14.87
C SER A 375 0.25 -2.64 -13.91
N ILE A 376 0.28 -2.38 -12.59
CA ILE A 376 0.11 -3.41 -11.55
C ILE A 376 -1.36 -3.85 -11.49
N ALA A 377 -2.30 -2.88 -11.48
CA ALA A 377 -3.72 -3.15 -11.33
C ALA A 377 -4.31 -3.88 -12.55
N ALA A 378 -3.85 -3.56 -13.75
CA ALA A 378 -4.37 -4.12 -15.00
C ALA A 378 -3.89 -5.55 -15.30
N GLU A 379 -2.98 -6.12 -14.48
CA GLU A 379 -2.43 -7.47 -14.69
C GLU A 379 -2.07 -7.77 -16.16
N PHE A 380 -1.36 -6.85 -16.82
CA PHE A 380 -0.98 -7.01 -18.25
C PHE A 380 -0.19 -8.29 -18.56
N LEU A 381 0.33 -8.96 -17.55
CA LEU A 381 1.13 -10.18 -17.71
C LEU A 381 0.44 -11.28 -18.53
N PRO A 382 -0.84 -11.61 -18.35
CA PRO A 382 -1.51 -12.64 -19.16
C PRO A 382 -1.57 -12.28 -20.64
N VAL A 383 -1.84 -11.01 -20.96
CA VAL A 383 -1.97 -10.49 -22.33
C VAL A 383 -0.61 -10.47 -23.05
N ILE A 384 0.42 -9.95 -22.39
CA ILE A 384 1.79 -9.92 -22.93
C ILE A 384 2.30 -11.35 -23.11
N ARG A 385 2.09 -12.24 -22.13
CA ARG A 385 2.52 -13.63 -22.18
C ARG A 385 1.83 -14.43 -23.29
N ARG A 386 0.59 -14.10 -23.64
CA ARG A 386 -0.12 -14.73 -24.75
C ARG A 386 0.48 -14.36 -26.11
N ASN A 387 1.03 -13.15 -26.23
CA ASN A 387 1.59 -12.59 -27.45
C ASN A 387 3.14 -12.66 -27.52
N MET A 388 3.81 -13.10 -26.44
CA MET A 388 5.28 -13.27 -26.44
C MET A 388 5.71 -14.50 -27.24
N PRO A 389 6.80 -14.39 -28.04
CA PRO A 389 7.42 -15.52 -28.69
C PRO A 389 7.84 -16.58 -27.66
N ARG A 390 7.60 -17.86 -27.95
CA ARG A 390 7.84 -18.98 -27.02
C ARG A 390 9.26 -19.10 -26.47
N TRP A 391 10.25 -18.53 -27.13
CA TRP A 391 11.66 -18.55 -26.71
C TRP A 391 11.97 -17.59 -25.53
N LEU A 392 11.17 -16.53 -25.34
CA LEU A 392 11.21 -15.63 -24.18
C LEU A 392 10.43 -16.16 -22.96
N LEU A 393 9.56 -17.13 -23.17
CA LEU A 393 8.82 -17.77 -22.10
C LEU A 393 9.70 -18.91 -21.57
N PHE A 394 10.37 -18.69 -20.45
CA PHE A 394 10.96 -19.78 -19.68
C PHE A 394 9.90 -20.87 -19.48
N SER A 395 10.05 -21.99 -20.18
CA SER A 395 9.10 -23.08 -20.26
C SER A 395 8.72 -23.57 -18.86
N ARG A 396 7.54 -23.20 -18.39
CA ARG A 396 6.89 -23.95 -17.32
C ARG A 396 6.25 -25.18 -17.96
N LYS A 397 6.88 -26.34 -17.86
CA LYS A 397 6.11 -27.57 -17.86
C LYS A 397 5.10 -27.44 -16.70
N PRO A 398 3.78 -27.63 -16.94
CA PRO A 398 2.86 -27.73 -15.83
C PRO A 398 3.37 -28.88 -14.95
N ALA A 399 3.66 -28.58 -13.67
CA ALA A 399 3.76 -29.65 -12.70
C ALA A 399 2.35 -30.25 -12.66
N LEU A 400 2.21 -31.43 -13.21
CA LEU A 400 1.10 -32.32 -12.92
C LEU A 400 1.14 -32.50 -11.41
N VAL A 401 0.32 -31.73 -10.68
CA VAL A 401 -0.06 -32.08 -9.33
C VAL A 401 -0.87 -33.36 -9.50
N GLY A 402 -0.21 -34.49 -9.27
CA GLY A 402 -0.89 -35.76 -9.16
C GLY A 402 -1.95 -35.62 -8.08
N ALA A 403 -3.19 -35.65 -8.47
CA ALA A 403 -4.30 -35.88 -7.58
C ALA A 403 -4.19 -37.34 -7.13
N SER A 404 -3.28 -37.60 -6.20
CA SER A 404 -3.22 -38.83 -5.44
C SER A 404 -3.89 -38.56 -4.10
N GLY A 405 -5.12 -39.06 -3.95
CA GLY A 405 -5.74 -39.17 -2.65
C GLY A 405 -7.21 -38.79 -2.50
N LEU A 406 -8.01 -38.98 -3.53
CA LEU A 406 -9.45 -39.17 -3.36
C LEU A 406 -9.87 -40.31 -4.31
N THR A 407 -9.96 -41.48 -3.76
CA THR A 407 -10.72 -42.57 -4.38
C THR A 407 -12.15 -42.08 -4.51
N VAL A 408 -12.52 -41.70 -5.73
CA VAL A 408 -13.91 -41.59 -6.11
C VAL A 408 -14.43 -43.01 -6.09
N VAL A 409 -15.34 -43.31 -5.17
CA VAL A 409 -16.15 -44.54 -5.23
C VAL A 409 -16.92 -44.46 -6.53
N ASP A 410 -16.58 -45.30 -7.48
CA ASP A 410 -17.34 -45.52 -8.71
C ASP A 410 -18.77 -45.91 -8.32
N LEU A 411 -19.69 -44.98 -8.44
CA LEU A 411 -21.10 -45.30 -8.51
C LEU A 411 -21.34 -45.94 -9.88
N PRO A 412 -22.05 -47.09 -9.98
CA PRO A 412 -22.33 -47.73 -11.24
C PRO A 412 -23.05 -46.75 -12.16
N GLN A 413 -22.51 -46.55 -13.35
CA GLN A 413 -23.21 -45.85 -14.42
C GLN A 413 -24.40 -46.73 -14.82
N GLU A 414 -25.61 -46.23 -14.62
CA GLU A 414 -26.81 -46.77 -15.25
C GLU A 414 -26.63 -46.71 -16.77
N GLU A 415 -26.61 -47.89 -17.34
CA GLU A 415 -26.52 -48.20 -18.74
C GLU A 415 -27.75 -47.61 -19.45
N ASN A 416 -27.55 -46.59 -20.24
CA ASN A 416 -28.58 -45.98 -21.08
C ASN A 416 -28.93 -46.96 -22.22
N GLY A 417 -29.87 -47.83 -21.95
CA GLY A 417 -30.41 -48.80 -22.89
C GLY A 417 -31.86 -48.51 -23.22
N LYS A 418 -32.06 -48.22 -24.50
CA LYS A 418 -33.30 -48.40 -25.29
C LYS A 418 -34.47 -47.44 -25.07
N LYS A 419 -34.63 -46.61 -26.07
CA LYS A 419 -35.94 -46.13 -26.55
C LYS A 419 -36.88 -47.29 -26.78
N ASP A 420 -37.96 -47.35 -26.05
CA ASP A 420 -39.18 -48.04 -26.48
C ASP A 420 -40.35 -47.07 -26.46
N SER A 421 -40.96 -47.02 -27.62
CA SER A 421 -42.13 -46.29 -28.03
C SER A 421 -43.37 -46.72 -27.23
N VAL A 422 -44.11 -45.72 -26.70
CA VAL A 422 -45.47 -45.91 -26.17
C VAL A 422 -46.45 -45.17 -27.10
N PRO A 423 -47.52 -45.89 -27.57
CA PRO A 423 -48.50 -45.33 -28.50
C PRO A 423 -49.53 -44.41 -27.82
N PRO A 424 -50.25 -43.60 -28.62
CA PRO A 424 -51.18 -42.59 -28.10
C PRO A 424 -52.55 -43.20 -27.87
N GLY A 425 -53.20 -42.77 -26.79
CA GLY A 425 -54.61 -43.12 -26.59
C GLY A 425 -55.14 -42.74 -25.20
N GLU A 426 -56.03 -41.86 -25.25
CA GLU A 426 -57.28 -41.68 -24.50
C GLU A 426 -57.43 -40.44 -23.62
N SER A 427 -58.25 -39.60 -24.15
CA SER A 427 -58.96 -38.48 -23.54
C SER A 427 -60.03 -38.93 -22.56
N MET A 428 -60.10 -38.28 -21.40
CA MET A 428 -61.28 -38.08 -20.59
C MET A 428 -60.97 -36.87 -19.74
N GLY A 429 -61.59 -35.75 -19.80
CA GLY A 429 -63.00 -35.36 -19.87
C GLY A 429 -63.55 -35.12 -18.49
N LEU A 430 -64.10 -33.91 -18.29
CA LEU A 430 -64.91 -33.45 -17.15
C LEU A 430 -64.11 -32.69 -16.07
N ASP A 431 -64.55 -31.59 -15.51
CA ASP A 431 -65.65 -30.66 -15.79
C ASP A 431 -65.43 -29.36 -15.00
N ALA A 432 -66.14 -28.38 -15.44
CA ALA A 432 -66.24 -27.00 -14.94
C ALA A 432 -66.62 -26.81 -13.47
N GLY A 433 -66.32 -25.64 -12.96
CA GLY A 433 -66.86 -25.07 -11.72
C GLY A 433 -66.15 -23.79 -11.33
N ASP A 434 -66.36 -22.74 -11.97
CA ASP A 434 -67.13 -21.52 -11.74
C ASP A 434 -67.13 -20.97 -10.29
N SER A 435 -66.66 -19.79 -10.10
CA SER A 435 -67.20 -18.61 -9.42
C SER A 435 -66.07 -17.72 -8.82
N ALA A 436 -65.77 -16.61 -9.47
CA ALA A 436 -66.21 -15.27 -9.16
C ALA A 436 -66.21 -14.90 -7.64
N ASN A 437 -65.29 -14.03 -7.20
CA ASN A 437 -65.63 -12.74 -6.60
C ASN A 437 -64.37 -11.94 -6.19
N SER A 438 -64.18 -10.80 -6.80
CA SER A 438 -63.58 -9.64 -6.12
C SER A 438 -64.72 -8.91 -5.36
N PRO A 439 -64.42 -8.08 -4.37
CA PRO A 439 -64.06 -6.69 -4.66
C PRO A 439 -63.06 -6.02 -3.67
N LYS A 440 -62.35 -5.05 -4.21
CA LYS A 440 -62.14 -3.65 -3.81
C LYS A 440 -62.13 -3.23 -2.31
N GLU A 441 -61.15 -2.35 -2.07
CA GLU A 441 -61.11 -1.14 -1.24
C GLU A 441 -60.70 -1.25 0.23
N GLY A 442 -59.69 -0.36 0.50
CA GLY A 442 -59.28 0.03 1.82
C GLY A 442 -57.84 0.51 1.83
#